data_2701cfe3ac59d41179423f7fe1e8eed3
#
_entry.id   2701cfe3ac59d41179423f7fe1e8eed3
#
_cell.length_a   1.000
_cell.length_b   1.000
_cell.length_c   1.000
_cell.angle_alpha   90.00
_cell.angle_beta   90.00
_cell.angle_gamma   90.00
#
_symmetry.space_group_name_H-M   'P 1'
#
loop_
_entity.id
_entity.type
_entity.pdbx_description
1 polymer ?
#
loop_
_entity_poly.entity_id
_entity_poly.type
_entity_poly.pdbx_seq_one_letter_code
_entity_poly.pdbx_strand_id
1 'polypeptide(L)'
;MKFNIFIFITIFSFLFSNNISGYELAELLDQKKQPLSSKTEIAMTLINLKKDRIKLKEMVSITKDDGNKMLLFFKSPKRDKGVGFLKIEDSSNDKLSLFIPKLKKIRRISSSNQSDSFMGSDLSFEDMLSRDLSDYDYNIISDSDSMYVLESISKDIESEYSKHISWVTKEDLLIKKEESY
;
A
#
# COMPACT_ATOMS: atom_id res chain seq x y z
N MET A 1 -14.10 -70.89 24.39
CA MET A 1 -14.34 -70.09 23.19
C MET A 1 -14.10 -68.62 23.58
N LYS A 2 -12.94 -68.08 23.22
CA LYS A 2 -12.57 -66.65 23.56
C LYS A 2 -12.91 -65.78 22.35
N PHE A 3 -13.83 -64.87 22.55
CA PHE A 3 -14.25 -63.88 21.51
C PHE A 3 -13.31 -62.67 21.60
N ASN A 4 -12.45 -62.47 20.59
CA ASN A 4 -11.63 -61.26 20.47
C ASN A 4 -12.47 -60.22 19.75
N ILE A 5 -12.87 -59.18 20.49
CA ILE A 5 -13.49 -57.98 19.91
C ILE A 5 -12.40 -57.08 19.40
N PHE A 6 -12.26 -56.97 18.07
CA PHE A 6 -11.38 -55.99 17.43
C PHE A 6 -12.15 -54.64 17.34
N ILE A 7 -11.79 -53.68 18.20
CA ILE A 7 -12.31 -52.33 18.12
C ILE A 7 -11.55 -51.58 17.02
N PHE A 8 -12.22 -51.34 15.89
CA PHE A 8 -11.68 -50.48 14.82
C PHE A 8 -11.92 -49.02 15.21
N ILE A 9 -10.88 -48.36 15.73
CA ILE A 9 -10.90 -46.92 15.98
C ILE A 9 -10.62 -46.22 14.66
N THR A 10 -11.66 -45.74 13.97
CA THR A 10 -11.56 -44.86 12.83
C THR A 10 -11.17 -43.45 13.35
N ILE A 11 -9.89 -43.08 13.23
CA ILE A 11 -9.42 -41.74 13.46
C ILE A 11 -9.93 -40.87 12.29
N PHE A 12 -11.01 -40.12 12.55
CA PHE A 12 -11.53 -39.12 11.63
C PHE A 12 -10.64 -37.89 11.76
N SER A 13 -9.61 -37.82 10.92
CA SER A 13 -8.74 -36.63 10.83
C SER A 13 -9.57 -35.49 10.23
N PHE A 14 -10.08 -34.59 11.08
CA PHE A 14 -10.61 -33.30 10.64
C PHE A 14 -9.41 -32.50 10.12
N LEU A 15 -9.27 -32.42 8.82
CA LEU A 15 -8.44 -31.43 8.14
C LEU A 15 -9.13 -30.07 8.33
N PHE A 16 -8.80 -29.35 9.38
CA PHE A 16 -9.09 -27.94 9.45
C PHE A 16 -8.22 -27.25 8.39
N SER A 17 -8.80 -26.96 7.24
CA SER A 17 -8.25 -25.97 6.34
C SER A 17 -8.36 -24.62 7.09
N ASN A 18 -7.28 -24.18 7.73
CA ASN A 18 -7.19 -22.82 8.26
C ASN A 18 -7.09 -21.88 7.05
N ASN A 19 -8.25 -21.48 6.54
CA ASN A 19 -8.30 -20.39 5.58
C ASN A 19 -7.96 -19.10 6.33
N ILE A 20 -6.89 -18.44 5.92
CA ILE A 20 -6.51 -17.13 6.44
C ILE A 20 -7.66 -16.13 6.22
N SER A 21 -7.98 -15.35 7.23
CA SER A 21 -8.96 -14.25 7.11
C SER A 21 -8.36 -13.04 6.37
N GLY A 22 -9.22 -12.15 5.90
CA GLY A 22 -8.76 -10.90 5.27
C GLY A 22 -7.93 -10.04 6.21
N TYR A 23 -8.34 -9.95 7.49
CA TYR A 23 -7.58 -9.21 8.50
C TYR A 23 -6.22 -9.84 8.81
N GLU A 24 -6.13 -11.16 8.98
CA GLU A 24 -4.86 -11.85 9.21
C GLU A 24 -3.91 -11.67 8.02
N LEU A 25 -4.41 -11.69 6.79
CA LEU A 25 -3.60 -11.42 5.61
C LEU A 25 -3.09 -9.97 5.61
N ALA A 26 -3.95 -9.00 5.92
CA ALA A 26 -3.57 -7.60 6.03
C ALA A 26 -2.51 -7.38 7.13
N GLU A 27 -2.66 -8.02 8.29
CA GLU A 27 -1.69 -7.98 9.38
C GLU A 27 -0.32 -8.56 8.98
N LEU A 28 -0.30 -9.69 8.23
CA LEU A 28 0.94 -10.26 7.70
C LEU A 28 1.64 -9.34 6.70
N LEU A 29 0.86 -8.60 5.90
CA LEU A 29 1.40 -7.61 4.97
C LEU A 29 2.00 -6.41 5.71
N ASP A 30 1.32 -5.92 6.74
CA ASP A 30 1.76 -4.80 7.57
C ASP A 30 3.03 -5.13 8.35
N GLN A 31 3.09 -6.33 8.95
CA GLN A 31 4.25 -6.81 9.71
C GLN A 31 5.48 -7.10 8.83
N LYS A 32 5.33 -7.03 7.52
CA LYS A 32 6.43 -7.30 6.60
C LYS A 32 7.51 -6.24 6.73
N LYS A 33 8.68 -6.68 7.21
CA LYS A 33 9.83 -5.80 7.42
C LYS A 33 10.24 -5.11 6.13
N GLN A 34 10.27 -3.80 6.18
CA GLN A 34 10.86 -2.96 5.15
C GLN A 34 12.39 -2.87 5.36
N PRO A 35 13.17 -2.57 4.32
CA PRO A 35 14.59 -2.26 4.50
C PRO A 35 14.77 -1.05 5.42
N LEU A 36 15.74 -1.10 6.36
CA LEU A 36 16.08 0.03 7.24
C LEU A 36 16.33 1.33 6.47
N SER A 37 16.84 1.20 5.25
CA SER A 37 16.95 2.30 4.30
C SER A 37 16.94 1.77 2.88
N SER A 38 16.35 2.53 1.95
CA SER A 38 16.37 2.20 0.53
C SER A 38 16.55 3.44 -0.32
N LYS A 39 17.03 3.23 -1.55
CA LYS A 39 17.05 4.23 -2.61
C LYS A 39 16.49 3.59 -3.87
N THR A 40 15.43 4.16 -4.41
CA THR A 40 14.69 3.62 -5.55
C THR A 40 14.54 4.69 -6.63
N GLU A 41 14.75 4.32 -7.88
CA GLU A 41 14.39 5.16 -9.03
C GLU A 41 12.98 4.81 -9.47
N ILE A 42 12.14 5.82 -9.66
CA ILE A 42 10.72 5.68 -9.96
C ILE A 42 10.42 6.40 -11.26
N ALA A 43 9.72 5.72 -12.17
CA ALA A 43 9.13 6.31 -13.37
C ALA A 43 7.61 6.28 -13.23
N MET A 44 6.97 7.45 -13.25
CA MET A 44 5.51 7.59 -13.21
C MET A 44 5.01 8.10 -14.56
N THR A 45 4.16 7.33 -15.21
CA THR A 45 3.53 7.69 -16.49
C THR A 45 2.11 8.14 -16.24
N LEU A 46 1.80 9.39 -16.55
CA LEU A 46 0.44 9.95 -16.50
C LEU A 46 -0.19 9.87 -17.88
N ILE A 47 -1.31 9.16 -18.01
CA ILE A 47 -2.02 8.95 -19.26
C ILE A 47 -3.36 9.68 -19.19
N ASN A 48 -3.54 10.71 -20.01
CA ASN A 48 -4.82 11.40 -20.14
C ASN A 48 -5.53 10.95 -21.42
N LEU A 49 -6.43 10.00 -21.28
CA LEU A 49 -7.17 9.42 -22.43
C LEU A 49 -8.04 10.44 -23.17
N LYS A 50 -8.60 11.44 -22.46
CA LYS A 50 -9.48 12.46 -23.08
C LYS A 50 -8.70 13.42 -23.99
N LYS A 51 -7.41 13.66 -23.70
CA LYS A 51 -6.57 14.63 -24.40
C LYS A 51 -5.47 13.97 -25.22
N ASP A 52 -5.46 12.63 -25.28
CA ASP A 52 -4.40 11.83 -25.92
C ASP A 52 -3.00 12.33 -25.53
N ARG A 53 -2.77 12.45 -24.21
CA ARG A 53 -1.53 13.02 -23.67
C ARG A 53 -0.89 12.03 -22.69
N ILE A 54 0.39 11.78 -22.94
CA ILE A 54 1.26 11.01 -22.03
C ILE A 54 2.31 11.94 -21.45
N LYS A 55 2.53 11.86 -20.15
CA LYS A 55 3.61 12.57 -19.45
C LYS A 55 4.38 11.58 -18.60
N LEU A 56 5.69 11.59 -18.75
CA LEU A 56 6.61 10.83 -17.91
C LEU A 56 7.19 11.73 -16.83
N LYS A 57 7.22 11.26 -15.60
CA LYS A 57 7.92 11.87 -14.47
C LYS A 57 8.91 10.86 -13.91
N GLU A 58 10.14 11.27 -13.75
CA GLU A 58 11.20 10.47 -13.15
C GLU A 58 11.57 11.05 -11.79
N MET A 59 11.72 10.17 -10.81
CA MET A 59 11.95 10.53 -9.43
C MET A 59 12.97 9.60 -8.79
N VAL A 60 13.58 10.05 -7.72
CA VAL A 60 14.34 9.21 -6.79
C VAL A 60 13.67 9.29 -5.44
N SER A 61 13.36 8.14 -4.87
CA SER A 61 12.89 7.99 -3.50
C SER A 61 14.04 7.49 -2.62
N ILE A 62 14.19 8.08 -1.45
CA ILE A 62 15.09 7.63 -0.38
C ILE A 62 14.22 7.42 0.83
N THR A 63 14.22 6.20 1.37
CA THR A 63 13.48 5.86 2.60
C THR A 63 14.42 5.51 3.73
N LYS A 64 13.98 5.73 4.97
CA LYS A 64 14.64 5.34 6.20
C LYS A 64 13.62 4.94 7.26
N ASP A 65 14.11 4.28 8.32
CA ASP A 65 13.34 3.90 9.48
C ASP A 65 12.10 3.10 9.08
N ASP A 66 12.30 1.98 8.37
CA ASP A 66 11.26 1.07 7.89
C ASP A 66 10.17 1.75 7.02
N GLY A 67 10.55 2.80 6.27
CA GLY A 67 9.64 3.54 5.41
C GLY A 67 8.95 4.74 6.07
N ASN A 68 9.06 4.90 7.39
CA ASN A 68 8.45 6.02 8.13
C ASN A 68 8.98 7.38 7.69
N LYS A 69 10.18 7.43 7.13
CA LYS A 69 10.75 8.63 6.53
C LYS A 69 11.01 8.42 5.05
N MET A 70 10.45 9.27 4.22
CA MET A 70 10.64 9.25 2.78
C MET A 70 10.96 10.64 2.25
N LEU A 71 11.99 10.71 1.42
CA LEU A 71 12.34 11.90 0.67
C LEU A 71 12.34 11.55 -0.82
N LEU A 72 11.47 12.19 -1.58
CA LEU A 72 11.28 11.94 -3.00
C LEU A 72 11.67 13.19 -3.78
N PHE A 73 12.54 13.03 -4.79
CA PHE A 73 13.03 14.12 -5.66
C PHE A 73 12.65 13.89 -7.11
N PHE A 74 12.04 14.89 -7.73
CA PHE A 74 11.75 14.88 -9.15
C PHE A 74 13.01 15.21 -9.98
N LYS A 75 13.38 14.33 -10.89
CA LYS A 75 14.48 14.48 -11.86
C LYS A 75 13.97 15.09 -13.17
N SER A 76 12.80 14.69 -13.59
CA SER A 76 12.12 15.16 -14.82
C SER A 76 10.59 15.21 -14.64
N PRO A 77 9.87 15.95 -15.47
CA PRO A 77 10.32 16.87 -16.53
C PRO A 77 10.94 18.15 -15.98
N LYS A 78 11.50 18.98 -16.84
CA LYS A 78 12.17 20.25 -16.47
C LYS A 78 11.32 21.15 -15.56
N ARG A 79 9.98 21.12 -15.71
CA ARG A 79 9.05 21.91 -14.91
C ARG A 79 9.04 21.46 -13.43
N ASP A 80 9.16 20.15 -13.20
CA ASP A 80 9.05 19.54 -11.87
C ASP A 80 10.44 19.26 -11.26
N LYS A 81 11.51 19.41 -12.05
CA LYS A 81 12.89 19.12 -11.60
C LYS A 81 13.25 19.89 -10.35
N GLY A 82 13.75 19.14 -9.35
CA GLY A 82 14.17 19.65 -8.05
C GLY A 82 13.02 19.86 -7.05
N VAL A 83 11.77 19.60 -7.42
CA VAL A 83 10.69 19.50 -6.45
C VAL A 83 11.04 18.34 -5.52
N GLY A 84 10.94 18.58 -4.21
CA GLY A 84 11.17 17.59 -3.16
C GLY A 84 9.90 17.37 -2.38
N PHE A 85 9.55 16.11 -2.12
CA PHE A 85 8.48 15.73 -1.21
C PHE A 85 9.08 14.99 -0.02
N LEU A 86 8.75 15.44 1.18
CA LEU A 86 9.17 14.84 2.44
C LEU A 86 7.96 14.30 3.18
N LYS A 87 8.02 13.00 3.53
CA LYS A 87 7.14 12.33 4.46
C LYS A 87 7.91 11.99 5.73
N ILE A 88 7.31 12.27 6.88
CA ILE A 88 7.76 11.78 8.19
C ILE A 88 6.49 11.29 8.89
N GLU A 89 6.36 9.99 9.05
CA GLU A 89 5.33 9.36 9.87
C GLU A 89 5.83 9.27 11.30
N ASP A 90 5.01 9.71 12.23
CA ASP A 90 5.27 9.71 13.66
C ASP A 90 3.96 9.38 14.38
N SER A 91 4.03 8.56 15.41
CA SER A 91 2.88 8.10 16.21
C SER A 91 1.94 9.22 16.69
N SER A 92 2.42 10.48 16.69
CA SER A 92 1.65 11.63 17.15
C SER A 92 1.12 12.53 16.03
N ASN A 93 1.78 12.62 14.90
CA ASN A 93 1.37 13.50 13.80
C ASN A 93 2.27 13.36 12.57
N ASP A 94 1.71 12.87 11.49
CA ASP A 94 2.37 12.77 10.21
C ASP A 94 2.66 14.12 9.59
N LYS A 95 3.86 14.25 9.04
CA LYS A 95 4.33 15.49 8.43
C LYS A 95 4.61 15.28 6.95
N LEU A 96 3.76 15.87 6.13
CA LEU A 96 3.95 15.93 4.69
C LEU A 96 4.35 17.34 4.28
N SER A 97 5.39 17.45 3.48
CA SER A 97 5.93 18.75 3.02
C SER A 97 6.40 18.67 1.59
N LEU A 98 6.14 19.73 0.83
CA LEU A 98 6.53 19.87 -0.56
C LEU A 98 7.48 21.08 -0.71
N PHE A 99 8.71 20.84 -1.13
CA PHE A 99 9.64 21.90 -1.51
C PHE A 99 9.46 22.25 -3.00
N ILE A 100 9.23 23.52 -3.28
CA ILE A 100 9.03 24.04 -4.65
C ILE A 100 10.22 24.96 -4.99
N PRO A 101 11.19 24.51 -5.83
CA PRO A 101 12.41 25.24 -6.11
C PRO A 101 12.18 26.66 -6.66
N LYS A 102 11.22 26.80 -7.58
CA LYS A 102 10.88 28.10 -8.19
C LYS A 102 10.44 29.16 -7.18
N LEU A 103 9.80 28.72 -6.10
CA LEU A 103 9.32 29.60 -5.04
C LEU A 103 10.32 29.68 -3.88
N LYS A 104 11.34 28.82 -3.86
CA LYS A 104 12.27 28.64 -2.73
C LYS A 104 11.54 28.47 -1.39
N LYS A 105 10.38 27.80 -1.43
CA LYS A 105 9.48 27.62 -0.26
C LYS A 105 9.19 26.16 -0.01
N ILE A 106 9.01 25.85 1.26
CA ILE A 106 8.44 24.59 1.73
C ILE A 106 6.96 24.84 2.03
N ARG A 107 6.08 24.06 1.42
CA ARG A 107 4.65 24.04 1.71
C ARG A 107 4.37 22.79 2.54
N ARG A 108 3.81 22.94 3.72
CA ARG A 108 3.28 21.85 4.52
C ARG A 108 1.93 21.42 3.94
N ILE A 109 1.70 20.12 3.85
CA ILE A 109 0.41 19.54 3.49
C ILE A 109 -0.33 19.26 4.80
N SER A 110 -1.49 19.90 5.00
CA SER A 110 -2.35 19.64 6.16
C SER A 110 -3.18 18.38 5.94
N SER A 111 -3.73 17.81 7.00
CA SER A 111 -4.61 16.63 6.92
C SER A 111 -5.78 16.85 5.94
N SER A 112 -6.40 18.04 5.97
CA SER A 112 -7.48 18.42 5.04
C SER A 112 -7.08 18.53 3.56
N ASN A 113 -5.77 18.45 3.23
CA ASN A 113 -5.26 18.49 1.87
C ASN A 113 -4.58 17.18 1.46
N GLN A 114 -4.70 16.14 2.27
CA GLN A 114 -4.09 14.83 1.93
C GLN A 114 -4.80 14.15 0.76
N SER A 115 -6.08 14.41 0.56
CA SER A 115 -6.85 13.98 -0.62
C SER A 115 -6.53 14.78 -1.90
N ASP A 116 -5.78 15.90 -1.81
CA ASP A 116 -5.34 16.62 -3.01
C ASP A 116 -4.44 15.74 -3.90
N SER A 117 -4.57 15.92 -5.23
CA SER A 117 -3.76 15.21 -6.24
C SER A 117 -2.25 15.39 -6.03
N PHE A 118 -1.52 14.28 -5.93
CA PHE A 118 -0.06 14.29 -5.85
C PHE A 118 0.57 14.65 -7.19
N MET A 119 1.10 15.87 -7.26
CA MET A 119 1.83 16.38 -8.44
C MET A 119 1.06 16.28 -9.77
N GLY A 120 -0.28 16.29 -9.71
CA GLY A 120 -1.16 16.23 -10.88
C GLY A 120 -1.27 14.84 -11.50
N SER A 121 -1.08 13.81 -10.71
CA SER A 121 -1.45 12.42 -10.98
C SER A 121 -2.84 12.12 -10.43
N ASP A 122 -3.33 10.92 -10.65
CA ASP A 122 -4.52 10.39 -9.99
C ASP A 122 -4.22 9.90 -8.56
N LEU A 123 -2.94 9.82 -8.17
CA LEU A 123 -2.54 9.58 -6.79
C LEU A 123 -2.79 10.83 -5.93
N SER A 124 -3.14 10.63 -4.68
CA SER A 124 -3.28 11.67 -3.65
C SER A 124 -2.02 11.76 -2.78
N PHE A 125 -1.95 12.74 -1.87
CA PHE A 125 -0.92 12.75 -0.82
C PHE A 125 -1.16 11.65 0.22
N GLU A 126 -2.40 11.19 0.39
CA GLU A 126 -2.79 10.07 1.24
C GLU A 126 -2.09 8.76 0.82
N ASP A 127 -1.93 8.53 -0.50
CA ASP A 127 -1.22 7.35 -1.04
C ASP A 127 0.26 7.27 -0.63
N MET A 128 0.81 8.36 -0.10
CA MET A 128 2.19 8.39 0.38
C MET A 128 2.32 7.97 1.84
N LEU A 129 1.21 7.84 2.57
CA LEU A 129 1.15 7.42 3.97
C LEU A 129 0.94 5.91 4.08
N SER A 130 1.34 5.36 5.21
CA SER A 130 0.97 4.01 5.61
C SER A 130 -0.51 3.98 5.97
N ARG A 131 -1.18 2.87 5.69
CA ARG A 131 -2.58 2.67 6.06
C ARG A 131 -2.65 1.97 7.39
N ASP A 132 -3.37 2.55 8.35
CA ASP A 132 -3.62 1.89 9.62
C ASP A 132 -4.58 0.71 9.43
N LEU A 133 -4.23 -0.46 9.99
CA LEU A 133 -5.08 -1.66 9.91
C LEU A 133 -6.48 -1.42 10.49
N SER A 134 -6.57 -0.57 11.51
CA SER A 134 -7.84 -0.24 12.18
C SER A 134 -8.82 0.52 11.30
N ASP A 135 -8.33 1.21 10.26
CA ASP A 135 -9.12 2.11 9.43
C ASP A 135 -9.84 1.40 8.28
N TYR A 136 -9.63 0.08 8.15
CA TYR A 136 -10.22 -0.71 7.07
C TYR A 136 -10.90 -1.97 7.58
N ASP A 137 -11.89 -2.43 6.82
CA ASP A 137 -12.45 -3.78 6.89
C ASP A 137 -11.88 -4.62 5.75
N TYR A 138 -11.48 -5.86 6.05
CA TYR A 138 -10.71 -6.70 5.12
C TYR A 138 -11.46 -7.97 4.75
N ASN A 139 -11.52 -8.27 3.44
CA ASN A 139 -12.12 -9.47 2.90
C ASN A 139 -11.21 -10.12 1.85
N ILE A 140 -11.03 -11.44 1.90
CA ILE A 140 -10.44 -12.17 0.78
C ILE A 140 -11.56 -12.47 -0.21
N ILE A 141 -11.56 -11.79 -1.36
CA ILE A 141 -12.56 -11.93 -2.40
C ILE A 141 -12.22 -13.00 -3.45
N SER A 142 -10.96 -13.44 -3.47
CA SER A 142 -10.51 -14.58 -4.27
C SER A 142 -9.28 -15.22 -3.63
N ASP A 143 -9.25 -16.56 -3.69
CA ASP A 143 -8.16 -17.39 -3.18
C ASP A 143 -7.82 -18.44 -4.25
N SER A 144 -6.67 -18.29 -4.92
CA SER A 144 -6.14 -19.23 -5.90
C SER A 144 -4.89 -19.93 -5.38
N ASP A 145 -4.35 -20.89 -6.11
CA ASP A 145 -3.14 -21.62 -5.70
C ASP A 145 -1.93 -20.70 -5.44
N SER A 146 -1.82 -19.59 -6.18
CA SER A 146 -0.65 -18.70 -6.13
C SER A 146 -0.91 -17.32 -5.56
N MET A 147 -2.18 -16.88 -5.47
CA MET A 147 -2.52 -15.50 -5.12
C MET A 147 -3.77 -15.40 -4.25
N TYR A 148 -3.75 -14.47 -3.32
CA TYR A 148 -4.93 -13.89 -2.70
C TYR A 148 -5.34 -12.62 -3.42
N VAL A 149 -6.63 -12.33 -3.43
CA VAL A 149 -7.17 -11.00 -3.78
C VAL A 149 -7.83 -10.44 -2.53
N LEU A 150 -7.17 -9.44 -1.95
CA LEU A 150 -7.61 -8.77 -0.73
C LEU A 150 -8.38 -7.51 -1.08
N GLU A 151 -9.60 -7.39 -0.57
CA GLU A 151 -10.37 -6.15 -0.57
C GLU A 151 -10.22 -5.48 0.78
N SER A 152 -9.86 -4.19 0.78
CA SER A 152 -9.73 -3.33 1.96
C SER A 152 -10.72 -2.19 1.81
N ILE A 153 -11.78 -2.16 2.63
CA ILE A 153 -12.85 -1.16 2.58
C ILE A 153 -12.56 -0.09 3.63
N SER A 154 -12.43 1.17 3.22
CA SER A 154 -12.19 2.29 4.13
C SER A 154 -13.39 2.50 5.06
N LYS A 155 -13.10 2.74 6.34
CA LYS A 155 -14.08 3.20 7.34
C LYS A 155 -14.19 4.72 7.38
N ASP A 156 -13.19 5.42 6.81
CA ASP A 156 -13.20 6.87 6.71
C ASP A 156 -13.97 7.32 5.46
N ILE A 157 -15.08 8.02 5.67
CA ILE A 157 -15.92 8.56 4.61
C ILE A 157 -15.25 9.75 3.87
N GLU A 158 -14.24 10.38 4.48
CA GLU A 158 -13.50 11.51 3.90
C GLU A 158 -12.26 11.05 3.11
N SER A 159 -11.92 9.74 3.16
CA SER A 159 -10.84 9.18 2.34
C SER A 159 -11.13 9.36 0.85
N GLU A 160 -10.11 9.63 0.04
CA GLU A 160 -10.20 9.70 -1.42
C GLU A 160 -10.70 8.39 -2.02
N TYR A 161 -10.43 7.27 -1.34
CA TYR A 161 -10.80 5.93 -1.82
C TYR A 161 -11.75 5.23 -0.86
N SER A 162 -12.87 4.76 -1.41
CA SER A 162 -13.81 3.93 -0.66
C SER A 162 -13.27 2.53 -0.39
N LYS A 163 -12.39 2.02 -1.28
CA LYS A 163 -11.75 0.71 -1.13
C LYS A 163 -10.52 0.52 -2.01
N HIS A 164 -9.71 -0.46 -1.63
CA HIS A 164 -8.59 -0.97 -2.41
C HIS A 164 -8.77 -2.46 -2.67
N ILE A 165 -8.33 -2.93 -3.84
CA ILE A 165 -8.25 -4.34 -4.19
C ILE A 165 -6.79 -4.67 -4.51
N SER A 166 -6.18 -5.54 -3.72
CA SER A 166 -4.76 -5.90 -3.81
C SER A 166 -4.59 -7.38 -4.19
N TRP A 167 -3.80 -7.65 -5.22
CA TRP A 167 -3.39 -9.00 -5.64
C TRP A 167 -2.06 -9.35 -4.96
N VAL A 168 -2.12 -10.30 -4.04
CA VAL A 168 -1.01 -10.68 -3.16
C VAL A 168 -0.55 -12.09 -3.50
N THR A 169 0.75 -12.26 -3.80
CA THR A 169 1.34 -13.58 -4.01
C THR A 169 1.42 -14.35 -2.70
N LYS A 170 1.10 -15.65 -2.71
CA LYS A 170 1.16 -16.52 -1.53
C LYS A 170 2.59 -16.87 -1.11
N GLU A 171 3.51 -16.97 -2.08
CA GLU A 171 4.89 -17.40 -1.86
C GLU A 171 5.68 -16.39 -1.01
N ASP A 172 5.56 -15.09 -1.34
CA ASP A 172 6.42 -14.05 -0.76
C ASP A 172 5.63 -12.87 -0.18
N LEU A 173 4.28 -12.96 -0.17
CA LEU A 173 3.37 -11.93 0.32
C LEU A 173 3.67 -10.55 -0.31
N LEU A 174 3.91 -10.51 -1.62
CA LEU A 174 4.10 -9.27 -2.36
C LEU A 174 2.82 -8.84 -3.08
N ILE A 175 2.48 -7.56 -2.94
CA ILE A 175 1.42 -6.94 -3.72
C ILE A 175 1.95 -6.73 -5.14
N LYS A 176 1.40 -7.45 -6.11
CA LYS A 176 1.78 -7.32 -7.53
C LYS A 176 0.94 -6.29 -8.28
N LYS A 177 -0.26 -6.04 -7.80
CA LYS A 177 -1.21 -5.08 -8.36
C LYS A 177 -2.10 -4.55 -7.26
N GLU A 178 -2.44 -3.28 -7.33
CA GLU A 178 -3.48 -2.66 -6.51
C GLU A 178 -4.37 -1.77 -7.39
N GLU A 179 -5.66 -1.78 -7.12
CA GLU A 179 -6.66 -0.88 -7.70
C GLU A 179 -7.37 -0.16 -6.56
N SER A 180 -7.49 1.16 -6.67
CA SER A 180 -8.17 2.03 -5.71
C SER A 180 -9.43 2.63 -6.35
N TYR A 181 -10.53 2.70 -5.58
CA TYR A 181 -11.86 3.07 -6.06
C TYR A 181 -12.49 4.15 -5.21
#